data_92272bf2added779fc7b4b1882c9a840
#
_entry.id   92272bf2added779fc7b4b1882c9a840
#
_cell.length_a   1.000
_cell.length_b   1.000
_cell.length_c   1.000
_cell.angle_alpha   90.00
_cell.angle_beta   90.00
_cell.angle_gamma   90.00
#
_symmetry.space_group_name_H-M   'P 1'
#
loop_
_entity.id
_entity.type
_entity.pdbx_description
1 polymer ?
#
loop_
_entity_poly.entity_id
_entity_poly.type
_entity_poly.pdbx_seq_one_letter_code
_entity_poly.pdbx_strand_id
1 'polypeptide(L)'
;PGIAAAPANGGLEAMAPLPDGRILVMSEKFRGNKGQGDYIGWLLAANGDSLGRVYLPKVGNFRPTDLAALPNGDVLLLQRRFTLTGGVGARLSRIPAARIKAGGQLIDQELAQLVPPLSVDNFEGLAVHPDPAGGWLIYLLSDDNFNPLQRTLLLQFHLAG
;
A
#
# COMPACT_ATOMS: atom_id res chain seq x y z
N PRO A 1 16.45 3.52 -14.69
CA PRO A 1 17.10 3.50 -13.39
C PRO A 1 16.46 2.43 -12.51
N GLY A 2 17.32 1.59 -11.87
CA GLY A 2 16.88 0.53 -10.97
C GLY A 2 16.31 1.07 -9.65
N ILE A 3 16.08 0.17 -8.72
CA ILE A 3 15.56 0.45 -7.36
C ILE A 3 16.44 1.47 -6.60
N ALA A 4 17.75 1.48 -6.86
CA ALA A 4 18.69 2.44 -6.28
C ALA A 4 18.42 3.92 -6.66
N ALA A 5 17.51 4.17 -7.61
CA ALA A 5 17.09 5.52 -7.96
C ALA A 5 15.94 6.04 -7.06
N ALA A 6 15.39 5.20 -6.17
CA ALA A 6 14.42 5.64 -5.19
C ALA A 6 15.07 6.64 -4.22
N PRO A 7 14.35 7.69 -3.80
CA PRO A 7 14.88 8.69 -2.89
C PRO A 7 15.21 8.06 -1.53
N ALA A 8 16.25 8.60 -0.85
CA ALA A 8 16.67 8.12 0.47
C ALA A 8 15.59 8.35 1.56
N ASN A 9 14.73 9.36 1.37
CA ASN A 9 13.58 9.62 2.25
C ASN A 9 12.26 9.50 1.45
N GLY A 10 11.37 8.62 1.88
CA GLY A 10 10.16 8.24 1.12
C GLY A 10 10.51 7.33 -0.07
N GLY A 11 11.52 6.49 0.10
CA GLY A 11 11.93 5.44 -0.82
C GLY A 11 10.96 4.26 -0.82
N LEU A 12 11.46 3.05 -0.58
CA LEU A 12 10.63 1.85 -0.49
C LEU A 12 9.98 1.79 0.88
N GLU A 13 8.66 1.92 0.92
CA GLU A 13 7.88 1.93 2.17
C GLU A 13 6.96 0.71 2.26
N ALA A 14 6.52 0.17 1.13
CA ALA A 14 5.58 -0.95 1.11
C ALA A 14 6.17 -2.15 0.36
N MET A 15 6.02 -3.35 0.91
CA MET A 15 6.54 -4.58 0.32
C MET A 15 5.62 -5.76 0.63
N ALA A 16 5.30 -6.56 -0.42
CA ALA A 16 4.58 -7.82 -0.25
C ALA A 16 5.24 -8.96 -1.03
N PRO A 17 5.61 -10.07 -0.38
CA PRO A 17 5.90 -11.31 -1.07
C PRO A 17 4.61 -11.85 -1.71
N LEU A 18 4.68 -12.25 -2.98
CA LEU A 18 3.56 -12.80 -3.72
C LEU A 18 3.56 -14.34 -3.65
N PRO A 19 2.38 -15.00 -3.78
CA PRO A 19 2.30 -16.46 -3.72
C PRO A 19 3.12 -17.19 -4.78
N ASP A 20 3.45 -16.54 -5.88
CA ASP A 20 4.29 -17.08 -6.96
C ASP A 20 5.79 -16.88 -6.75
N GLY A 21 6.20 -16.40 -5.58
CA GLY A 21 7.59 -16.18 -5.19
C GLY A 21 8.18 -14.83 -5.63
N ARG A 22 7.45 -14.03 -6.39
CA ARG A 22 7.85 -12.65 -6.69
C ARG A 22 7.65 -11.75 -5.48
N ILE A 23 8.24 -10.56 -5.51
CA ILE A 23 8.07 -9.55 -4.48
C ILE A 23 7.61 -8.24 -5.15
N LEU A 24 6.49 -7.70 -4.68
CA LEU A 24 6.03 -6.37 -5.09
C LEU A 24 6.54 -5.35 -4.07
N VAL A 25 7.21 -4.28 -4.54
CA VAL A 25 7.65 -3.17 -3.69
C VAL A 25 7.16 -1.85 -4.27
N MET A 26 6.75 -0.92 -3.40
CA MET A 26 6.27 0.41 -3.78
C MET A 26 7.04 1.49 -3.04
N SER A 27 7.27 2.61 -3.71
CA SER A 27 7.81 3.80 -3.06
C SER A 27 6.70 4.74 -2.60
N GLU A 28 6.92 5.45 -1.50
CA GLU A 28 6.01 6.48 -1.00
C GLU A 28 6.05 7.77 -1.85
N LYS A 29 7.27 8.17 -2.27
CA LYS A 29 7.49 9.49 -2.89
C LYS A 29 8.08 9.45 -4.29
N PHE A 30 8.63 8.31 -4.74
CA PHE A 30 9.20 8.23 -6.07
C PHE A 30 8.10 8.14 -7.13
N ARG A 31 8.03 9.16 -7.98
CA ARG A 31 6.95 9.34 -8.95
C ARG A 31 7.52 9.72 -10.29
N GLY A 32 6.81 9.32 -11.36
CA GLY A 32 7.09 9.78 -12.71
C GLY A 32 6.83 11.29 -12.89
N ASN A 33 7.21 11.82 -14.05
CA ASN A 33 6.97 13.22 -14.46
C ASN A 33 7.33 14.25 -13.37
N LYS A 34 8.56 14.18 -12.84
CA LYS A 34 9.08 15.10 -11.81
C LYS A 34 8.17 15.20 -10.57
N GLY A 35 7.57 14.08 -10.16
CA GLY A 35 6.73 14.00 -8.96
C GLY A 35 5.24 14.28 -9.17
N GLN A 36 4.78 14.40 -10.39
CA GLN A 36 3.35 14.59 -10.70
C GLN A 36 2.64 13.35 -11.27
N GLY A 37 3.40 12.37 -11.75
CA GLY A 37 2.87 11.12 -12.30
C GLY A 37 2.53 10.06 -11.26
N ASP A 38 2.36 8.83 -11.75
CA ASP A 38 2.10 7.66 -10.95
C ASP A 38 3.24 7.37 -9.97
N TYR A 39 2.94 6.72 -8.85
CA TYR A 39 3.95 6.17 -7.95
C TYR A 39 4.68 5.03 -8.65
N ILE A 40 5.99 4.99 -8.47
CA ILE A 40 6.84 3.96 -9.06
C ILE A 40 7.14 2.90 -8.00
N GLY A 41 6.96 1.66 -8.40
CA GLY A 41 7.38 0.48 -7.67
C GLY A 41 8.16 -0.47 -8.56
N TRP A 42 8.50 -1.62 -8.03
CA TRP A 42 9.21 -2.68 -8.74
C TRP A 42 8.62 -4.05 -8.43
N LEU A 43 8.64 -4.88 -9.42
CA LEU A 43 8.41 -6.30 -9.27
C LEU A 43 9.79 -6.97 -9.27
N LEU A 44 10.07 -7.74 -8.23
CA LEU A 44 11.34 -8.44 -8.04
C LEU A 44 11.12 -9.95 -8.12
N ALA A 45 12.14 -10.68 -8.55
CA ALA A 45 12.22 -12.13 -8.37
C ALA A 45 12.54 -12.46 -6.91
N ALA A 46 12.38 -13.73 -6.50
CA ALA A 46 12.66 -14.20 -5.15
C ALA A 46 14.12 -13.95 -4.70
N ASN A 47 15.07 -13.93 -5.63
CA ASN A 47 16.48 -13.62 -5.36
C ASN A 47 16.78 -12.10 -5.29
N GLY A 48 15.76 -11.25 -5.43
CA GLY A 48 15.88 -9.79 -5.39
C GLY A 48 16.16 -9.13 -6.74
N ASP A 49 16.37 -9.88 -7.82
CA ASP A 49 16.59 -9.32 -9.14
C ASP A 49 15.35 -8.57 -9.64
N SER A 50 15.54 -7.39 -10.23
CA SER A 50 14.44 -6.60 -10.75
C SER A 50 13.87 -7.21 -12.03
N LEU A 51 12.60 -7.57 -11.99
CA LEU A 51 11.83 -7.99 -13.17
C LEU A 51 11.28 -6.80 -13.97
N GLY A 52 11.22 -5.61 -13.35
CA GLY A 52 10.79 -4.39 -13.98
C GLY A 52 10.02 -3.46 -13.05
N ARG A 53 9.72 -2.27 -13.56
CA ARG A 53 8.91 -1.29 -12.85
C ARG A 53 7.43 -1.62 -12.94
N VAL A 54 6.70 -1.15 -11.94
CA VAL A 54 5.24 -1.08 -11.92
C VAL A 54 4.82 0.35 -11.59
N TYR A 55 3.60 0.72 -11.96
CA TYR A 55 3.11 2.09 -11.83
C TYR A 55 1.75 2.09 -11.14
N LEU A 56 1.66 2.77 -9.99
CA LEU A 56 0.40 2.93 -9.27
C LEU A 56 -0.18 4.31 -9.57
N PRO A 57 -1.35 4.38 -10.21
CA PRO A 57 -2.02 5.65 -10.49
C PRO A 57 -2.26 6.45 -9.20
N LYS A 58 -2.01 7.75 -9.28
CA LYS A 58 -2.25 8.64 -8.15
C LYS A 58 -3.75 8.83 -7.92
N VAL A 59 -4.17 8.63 -6.67
CA VAL A 59 -5.52 8.93 -6.19
C VAL A 59 -5.46 10.06 -5.16
N GLY A 60 -5.91 11.24 -5.54
CA GLY A 60 -5.86 12.42 -4.65
C GLY A 60 -4.46 12.66 -4.08
N ASN A 61 -4.37 12.79 -2.76
CA ASN A 61 -3.12 12.94 -2.02
C ASN A 61 -2.71 11.66 -1.25
N PHE A 62 -3.36 10.53 -1.55
CA PHE A 62 -3.01 9.25 -0.94
C PHE A 62 -1.66 8.75 -1.43
N ARG A 63 -0.85 8.21 -0.51
CA ARG A 63 0.48 7.65 -0.76
C ARG A 63 0.53 6.21 -0.28
N PRO A 64 1.19 5.30 -1.00
CA PRO A 64 1.41 3.93 -0.52
C PRO A 64 2.16 3.92 0.81
N THR A 65 1.69 3.11 1.75
CA THR A 65 2.34 2.90 3.05
C THR A 65 2.60 1.43 3.34
N ASP A 66 1.69 0.53 2.92
CA ASP A 66 1.92 -0.90 3.09
C ASP A 66 1.17 -1.75 2.07
N LEU A 67 1.60 -3.01 1.91
CA LEU A 67 1.05 -4.01 1.00
C LEU A 67 0.90 -5.35 1.71
N ALA A 68 -0.19 -6.08 1.45
CA ALA A 68 -0.36 -7.46 1.90
C ALA A 68 -0.94 -8.34 0.79
N ALA A 69 -0.26 -9.43 0.46
CA ALA A 69 -0.73 -10.34 -0.58
C ALA A 69 -1.77 -11.32 -0.03
N LEU A 70 -2.79 -11.59 -0.85
CA LEU A 70 -3.77 -12.66 -0.64
C LEU A 70 -3.30 -13.94 -1.36
N PRO A 71 -3.72 -15.13 -0.91
CA PRO A 71 -3.33 -16.40 -1.53
C PRO A 71 -3.73 -16.55 -3.00
N ASN A 72 -4.75 -15.84 -3.46
CA ASN A 72 -5.14 -15.83 -4.88
C ASN A 72 -4.24 -14.93 -5.74
N GLY A 73 -3.23 -14.29 -5.14
CA GLY A 73 -2.29 -13.40 -5.81
C GLY A 73 -2.73 -11.93 -5.90
N ASP A 74 -3.93 -11.60 -5.48
CA ASP A 74 -4.32 -10.20 -5.31
C ASP A 74 -3.53 -9.56 -4.16
N VAL A 75 -3.37 -8.25 -4.21
CA VAL A 75 -2.65 -7.52 -3.17
C VAL A 75 -3.54 -6.43 -2.60
N LEU A 76 -3.67 -6.39 -1.28
CA LEU A 76 -4.23 -5.25 -0.59
C LEU A 76 -3.19 -4.16 -0.48
N LEU A 77 -3.61 -2.94 -0.74
CA LEU A 77 -2.79 -1.73 -0.68
C LEU A 77 -3.37 -0.79 0.36
N LEU A 78 -2.56 -0.45 1.35
CA LEU A 78 -2.83 0.62 2.29
C LEU A 78 -2.18 1.91 1.80
N GLN A 79 -2.95 2.98 1.82
CA GLN A 79 -2.48 4.32 1.50
C GLN A 79 -2.93 5.29 2.58
N ARG A 80 -2.09 6.27 2.88
CA ARG A 80 -2.45 7.37 3.79
C ARG A 80 -2.34 8.73 3.12
N ARG A 81 -3.05 9.70 3.67
CA ARG A 81 -2.91 11.11 3.33
C ARG A 81 -2.89 11.97 4.58
N PHE A 82 -2.18 13.08 4.50
CA PHE A 82 -2.33 14.20 5.40
C PHE A 82 -2.39 15.48 4.58
N THR A 83 -3.42 16.28 4.81
CA THR A 83 -3.57 17.61 4.18
C THR A 83 -4.09 18.60 5.22
N LEU A 84 -3.66 19.87 5.11
CA LEU A 84 -4.08 20.91 6.06
C LEU A 84 -5.61 21.13 6.08
N THR A 85 -6.27 20.97 4.94
CA THR A 85 -7.72 21.16 4.80
C THR A 85 -8.53 19.90 4.94
N GLY A 86 -7.98 18.74 4.60
CA GLY A 86 -8.68 17.44 4.62
C GLY A 86 -8.26 16.50 5.75
N GLY A 87 -7.32 16.94 6.61
CA GLY A 87 -6.83 16.15 7.73
C GLY A 87 -6.14 14.85 7.34
N VAL A 88 -6.11 13.93 8.29
CA VAL A 88 -5.63 12.55 8.12
C VAL A 88 -6.68 11.71 7.39
N GLY A 89 -6.25 10.75 6.59
CA GLY A 89 -7.12 9.77 5.98
C GLY A 89 -6.33 8.54 5.55
N ALA A 90 -6.98 7.38 5.57
CA ALA A 90 -6.47 6.14 5.04
C ALA A 90 -7.38 5.61 3.92
N ARG A 91 -6.80 4.92 2.97
CA ARG A 91 -7.49 4.26 1.87
C ARG A 91 -7.00 2.82 1.78
N LEU A 92 -7.92 1.88 1.82
CA LEU A 92 -7.66 0.47 1.57
C LEU A 92 -8.20 0.12 0.19
N SER A 93 -7.38 -0.54 -0.63
CA SER A 93 -7.76 -0.98 -1.96
C SER A 93 -7.19 -2.35 -2.29
N ARG A 94 -7.72 -2.99 -3.33
CA ARG A 94 -7.30 -4.30 -3.83
C ARG A 94 -6.75 -4.16 -5.24
N ILE A 95 -5.55 -4.64 -5.46
CA ILE A 95 -4.91 -4.74 -6.77
C ILE A 95 -5.10 -6.19 -7.25
N PRO A 96 -5.85 -6.43 -8.33
CA PRO A 96 -6.01 -7.79 -8.87
C PRO A 96 -4.68 -8.38 -9.35
N ALA A 97 -4.45 -9.65 -9.09
CA ALA A 97 -3.23 -10.38 -9.50
C ALA A 97 -2.88 -10.18 -10.99
N ALA A 98 -3.88 -10.15 -11.86
CA ALA A 98 -3.71 -9.93 -13.30
C ALA A 98 -3.09 -8.56 -13.66
N ARG A 99 -3.11 -7.58 -12.75
CA ARG A 99 -2.50 -6.26 -12.92
C ARG A 99 -1.04 -6.22 -12.47
N ILE A 100 -0.56 -7.22 -11.72
CA ILE A 100 0.78 -7.25 -11.13
C ILE A 100 1.77 -7.86 -12.12
N LYS A 101 2.23 -7.05 -13.05
CA LYS A 101 3.19 -7.43 -14.09
C LYS A 101 4.19 -6.30 -14.39
N ALA A 102 5.41 -6.66 -14.77
CA ALA A 102 6.44 -5.70 -15.15
C ALA A 102 5.96 -4.78 -16.28
N GLY A 103 6.21 -3.49 -16.14
CA GLY A 103 5.73 -2.45 -17.05
C GLY A 103 4.25 -2.10 -16.91
N GLY A 104 3.50 -2.81 -16.04
CA GLY A 104 2.06 -2.66 -15.88
C GLY A 104 1.66 -1.52 -14.97
N GLN A 105 0.40 -1.08 -15.13
CA GLN A 105 -0.28 -0.21 -14.18
C GLN A 105 -1.03 -1.06 -13.15
N LEU A 106 -0.79 -0.75 -11.87
CA LEU A 106 -1.47 -1.35 -10.72
C LEU A 106 -2.83 -0.67 -10.52
N ILE A 107 -3.77 -0.93 -11.46
CA ILE A 107 -5.13 -0.43 -11.34
C ILE A 107 -5.80 -1.15 -10.18
N ASP A 108 -6.09 -0.41 -9.13
CA ASP A 108 -6.69 -0.90 -7.91
C ASP A 108 -8.20 -0.65 -7.84
N GLN A 109 -8.87 -1.39 -6.97
CA GLN A 109 -10.28 -1.25 -6.64
C GLN A 109 -10.39 -0.78 -5.19
N GLU A 110 -11.00 0.35 -4.94
CA GLU A 110 -11.20 0.85 -3.61
C GLU A 110 -12.15 -0.06 -2.82
N LEU A 111 -11.74 -0.44 -1.62
CA LEU A 111 -12.54 -1.20 -0.67
C LEU A 111 -13.14 -0.29 0.41
N ALA A 112 -12.33 0.65 0.94
CA ALA A 112 -12.76 1.58 1.96
C ALA A 112 -11.89 2.84 1.99
N GLN A 113 -12.49 3.94 2.42
CA GLN A 113 -11.79 5.13 2.90
C GLN A 113 -12.14 5.40 4.36
N LEU A 114 -11.11 5.58 5.18
CA LEU A 114 -11.23 5.99 6.57
C LEU A 114 -10.88 7.46 6.65
N VAL A 115 -11.87 8.27 6.96
CA VAL A 115 -11.73 9.73 7.12
C VAL A 115 -12.59 10.18 8.30
N PRO A 116 -12.33 11.33 8.93
CA PRO A 116 -13.22 11.86 9.96
C PRO A 116 -14.68 11.89 9.49
N PRO A 117 -15.67 11.56 10.36
CA PRO A 117 -15.59 11.36 11.81
C PRO A 117 -15.14 9.96 12.26
N LEU A 118 -14.76 9.06 11.35
CA LEU A 118 -14.25 7.74 11.74
C LEU A 118 -12.93 7.89 12.51
N SER A 119 -12.65 6.90 13.37
CA SER A 119 -11.34 6.81 14.02
C SER A 119 -10.28 6.55 12.97
N VAL A 120 -9.48 7.57 12.70
CA VAL A 120 -8.39 7.53 11.72
C VAL A 120 -7.16 8.20 12.30
N ASP A 121 -6.01 7.65 11.99
CA ASP A 121 -4.71 8.19 12.32
C ASP A 121 -3.71 7.85 11.21
N ASN A 122 -2.43 7.96 11.46
CA ASN A 122 -1.35 7.68 10.55
C ASN A 122 -1.17 6.17 10.33
N PHE A 123 -2.09 5.52 9.60
CA PHE A 123 -2.02 4.07 9.33
C PHE A 123 -0.86 3.75 8.40
N GLU A 124 0.07 2.93 8.91
CA GLU A 124 1.30 2.53 8.21
C GLU A 124 1.50 1.02 8.12
N GLY A 125 0.80 0.23 8.95
CA GLY A 125 0.88 -1.22 8.94
C GLY A 125 -0.40 -1.87 8.41
N LEU A 126 -0.25 -2.91 7.58
CA LEU A 126 -1.30 -3.73 7.01
C LEU A 126 -0.96 -5.21 7.16
N ALA A 127 -1.85 -5.97 7.79
CA ALA A 127 -1.72 -7.43 7.83
C ALA A 127 -3.03 -8.10 7.45
N VAL A 128 -2.92 -9.31 6.88
CA VAL A 128 -4.06 -10.14 6.47
C VAL A 128 -3.92 -11.52 7.06
N HIS A 129 -5.01 -12.04 7.61
CA HIS A 129 -5.08 -13.38 8.16
C HIS A 129 -6.36 -14.08 7.69
N PRO A 130 -6.35 -15.39 7.39
CA PRO A 130 -7.58 -16.13 7.10
C PRO A 130 -8.55 -16.04 8.27
N ASP A 131 -9.84 -15.78 7.98
CA ASP A 131 -10.89 -15.87 8.99
C ASP A 131 -11.40 -17.31 9.05
N PRO A 132 -11.41 -17.97 10.22
CA PRO A 132 -12.01 -19.30 10.37
C PRO A 132 -13.49 -19.39 9.95
N ALA A 133 -14.20 -18.26 10.00
CA ALA A 133 -15.58 -18.15 9.53
C ALA A 133 -15.71 -17.97 8.01
N GLY A 134 -14.60 -17.87 7.29
CA GLY A 134 -14.51 -17.62 5.85
C GLY A 134 -14.13 -16.19 5.52
N GLY A 135 -13.38 -15.99 4.44
CA GLY A 135 -12.83 -14.69 4.06
C GLY A 135 -11.54 -14.34 4.80
N TRP A 136 -11.32 -13.06 5.08
CA TRP A 136 -10.06 -12.51 5.57
C TRP A 136 -10.27 -11.50 6.69
N LEU A 137 -9.48 -11.61 7.75
CA LEU A 137 -9.30 -10.55 8.74
C LEU A 137 -8.19 -9.61 8.25
N ILE A 138 -8.50 -8.33 8.20
CA ILE A 138 -7.58 -7.27 7.81
C ILE A 138 -7.28 -6.44 9.03
N TYR A 139 -6.01 -6.24 9.33
CA TYR A 139 -5.55 -5.41 10.44
C TYR A 139 -4.83 -4.18 9.90
N LEU A 140 -5.22 -3.01 10.40
CA LEU A 140 -4.53 -1.75 10.14
C LEU A 140 -3.93 -1.24 11.44
N LEU A 141 -2.66 -0.87 11.42
CA LEU A 141 -1.93 -0.32 12.56
C LEU A 141 -1.47 1.10 12.23
N SER A 142 -1.72 2.04 13.14
CA SER A 142 -1.19 3.40 13.01
C SER A 142 0.04 3.60 13.89
N ASP A 143 0.95 4.48 13.43
CA ASP A 143 2.10 4.98 14.15
C ASP A 143 1.79 6.38 14.71
N ASP A 144 2.03 6.59 16.00
CA ASP A 144 1.83 7.88 16.66
C ASP A 144 3.00 8.85 16.44
N ASN A 145 4.08 8.43 15.80
CA ASN A 145 5.29 9.22 15.52
C ASN A 145 5.86 9.93 16.77
N PHE A 146 5.63 9.39 17.98
CA PHE A 146 5.92 10.08 19.24
C PHE A 146 5.26 11.47 19.34
N ASN A 147 4.16 11.69 18.65
CA ASN A 147 3.41 12.94 18.64
C ASN A 147 2.17 12.81 19.53
N PRO A 148 2.03 13.64 20.60
CA PRO A 148 0.91 13.54 21.54
C PRO A 148 -0.47 13.81 20.91
N LEU A 149 -0.53 14.30 19.68
CA LEU A 149 -1.76 14.49 18.91
C LEU A 149 -2.12 13.28 18.03
N GLN A 150 -1.24 12.29 17.93
CA GLN A 150 -1.45 11.04 17.18
C GLN A 150 -1.63 9.86 18.16
N ARG A 151 -2.18 8.77 17.67
CA ARG A 151 -2.49 7.58 18.47
C ARG A 151 -2.04 6.33 17.75
N THR A 152 -1.52 5.38 18.51
CA THR A 152 -1.34 4.00 18.04
C THR A 152 -2.70 3.31 18.10
N LEU A 153 -3.31 3.04 16.96
CA LEU A 153 -4.60 2.37 16.80
C LEU A 153 -4.41 1.04 16.07
N LEU A 154 -5.08 0.01 16.54
CA LEU A 154 -5.24 -1.25 15.82
C LEU A 154 -6.71 -1.38 15.42
N LEU A 155 -6.98 -1.41 14.12
CA LEU A 155 -8.30 -1.67 13.58
C LEU A 155 -8.35 -3.05 12.94
N GLN A 156 -9.48 -3.75 13.09
CA GLN A 156 -9.75 -5.03 12.45
C GLN A 156 -11.00 -4.90 11.56
N PHE A 157 -10.90 -5.42 10.36
CA PHE A 157 -12.01 -5.52 9.41
C PHE A 157 -12.15 -6.95 8.91
N HIS A 158 -13.34 -7.29 8.43
CA HIS A 158 -13.59 -8.53 7.72
C HIS A 158 -13.80 -8.23 6.24
N LEU A 159 -13.08 -8.95 5.38
CA LEU A 159 -13.25 -8.96 3.93
C LEU A 159 -13.83 -10.31 3.52
N ALA A 160 -15.02 -10.30 2.95
CA ALA A 160 -15.62 -11.51 2.38
C ALA A 160 -14.73 -12.12 1.29
N GLY A 161 -14.68 -13.45 1.22
CA GLY A 161 -13.90 -14.20 0.25
C GLY A 161 -14.48 -14.15 -1.16
#